data_d6d04c4693b308a7d9f07d59c28a881e
#
_entry.id   d6d04c4693b308a7d9f07d59c28a881e
#
_cell.length_a   1.000
_cell.length_b   1.000
_cell.length_c   1.000
_cell.angle_alpha   90.00
_cell.angle_beta   90.00
_cell.angle_gamma   90.00
#
_symmetry.space_group_name_H-M   'P 1'
#
loop_
_entity.id
_entity.type
_entity.pdbx_description
1 polymer ?
#
loop_
_entity_poly.entity_id
_entity_poly.type
_entity_poly.pdbx_seq_one_letter_code
_entity_poly.pdbx_strand_id
1 'polypeptide(L)'
;AFTPGVIDKLGFGWEVVSKVNPQTVYASISGYGQTGPYSPRAGYDPCIQAEIGLMDATGPYQGEMCRVGTAPIDYSTGLACAGGIAFALLHRIKTGKGQRLDLSLFDVGMHMMSHWITNHGLTGENPERMGTSNTILCPLRVFPTKTQPVFVAGTNDAFWRMLCTALDRKDWLDDERFKTNAGRVAHRALLEGMIEDYFLQYTADELLERLIPAGMPCSAAYKVSDVMASDHARARGSVLEIDYPGIGPVKSAANPIKLSSAPVETRQKSPGIGEHTVEIMREVGYSDDEIAALKSAKAIATS
;
A
#
# COMPACT_ATOMS: atom_id res chain seq x y z
N ALA A 1 17.90 2.85 1.77
CA ALA A 1 18.26 1.84 2.77
C ALA A 1 19.59 1.19 2.38
N PHE A 2 20.45 0.95 3.37
CA PHE A 2 21.72 0.22 3.18
C PHE A 2 21.54 -1.23 3.63
N THR A 3 22.24 -2.15 2.97
CA THR A 3 22.41 -3.51 3.52
C THR A 3 23.07 -3.42 4.90
N PRO A 4 22.68 -4.24 5.88
CA PRO A 4 23.27 -4.25 7.21
C PRO A 4 24.81 -4.29 7.18
N GLY A 5 25.45 -3.51 8.05
CA GLY A 5 26.90 -3.35 8.12
C GLY A 5 27.51 -2.33 7.15
N VAL A 6 26.81 -1.86 6.12
CA VAL A 6 27.35 -0.83 5.22
C VAL A 6 27.46 0.52 5.93
N ILE A 7 26.41 0.93 6.62
CA ILE A 7 26.39 2.22 7.34
C ILE A 7 27.43 2.24 8.48
N ASP A 8 27.69 1.08 9.10
CA ASP A 8 28.72 0.94 10.14
C ASP A 8 30.12 1.15 9.55
N LYS A 9 30.42 0.59 8.37
CA LYS A 9 31.67 0.79 7.65
C LYS A 9 31.92 2.25 7.24
N LEU A 10 30.82 3.00 7.03
CA LEU A 10 30.88 4.43 6.72
C LEU A 10 31.04 5.31 7.98
N GLY A 11 31.08 4.73 9.17
CA GLY A 11 31.25 5.45 10.44
C GLY A 11 29.95 6.07 10.99
N PHE A 12 28.80 5.75 10.45
CA PHE A 12 27.49 6.29 10.86
C PHE A 12 26.55 5.22 11.44
N GLY A 13 27.10 4.11 11.91
CA GLY A 13 26.33 3.07 12.60
C GLY A 13 25.79 3.54 13.96
N TRP A 14 24.78 2.83 14.47
CA TRP A 14 24.12 3.16 15.73
C TRP A 14 25.10 3.34 16.90
N GLU A 15 26.10 2.48 17.03
CA GLU A 15 27.08 2.52 18.11
C GLU A 15 27.95 3.80 18.12
N VAL A 16 28.11 4.41 16.94
CA VAL A 16 28.84 5.69 16.82
C VAL A 16 27.89 6.87 17.06
N VAL A 17 26.74 6.88 16.34
CA VAL A 17 25.80 7.98 16.38
C VAL A 17 25.19 8.17 17.77
N SER A 18 24.88 7.08 18.48
CA SER A 18 24.30 7.14 19.83
C SER A 18 25.28 7.67 20.89
N LYS A 19 26.59 7.52 20.67
CA LYS A 19 27.61 8.12 21.55
C LYS A 19 27.75 9.62 21.32
N VAL A 20 27.65 10.06 20.07
CA VAL A 20 27.70 11.49 19.71
C VAL A 20 26.44 12.22 20.19
N ASN A 21 25.27 11.61 19.96
CA ASN A 21 24.01 12.15 20.41
C ASN A 21 23.07 11.05 20.94
N PRO A 22 23.05 10.84 22.28
CA PRO A 22 22.17 9.83 22.91
C PRO A 22 20.68 10.05 22.74
N GLN A 23 20.26 11.21 22.24
CA GLN A 23 18.85 11.52 21.97
C GLN A 23 18.43 11.18 20.53
N THR A 24 19.34 10.68 19.70
CA THR A 24 19.04 10.33 18.32
C THR A 24 18.01 9.22 18.24
N VAL A 25 16.96 9.43 17.44
CA VAL A 25 16.07 8.37 16.95
C VAL A 25 16.65 7.86 15.63
N TYR A 26 17.12 6.63 15.63
CA TYR A 26 17.86 6.02 14.53
C TYR A 26 17.04 4.90 13.88
N ALA A 27 16.51 5.12 12.68
CA ALA A 27 15.68 4.15 11.96
C ALA A 27 16.48 3.44 10.87
N SER A 28 16.54 2.11 10.94
CA SER A 28 17.15 1.25 9.92
C SER A 28 16.04 0.49 9.19
N ILE A 29 15.94 0.64 7.87
CA ILE A 29 15.09 -0.16 7.01
C ILE A 29 15.98 -1.05 6.15
N SER A 30 15.69 -2.34 6.08
CA SER A 30 16.40 -3.31 5.23
C SER A 30 15.44 -4.39 4.71
N GLY A 31 15.90 -5.24 3.80
CA GLY A 31 15.08 -6.34 3.27
C GLY A 31 14.66 -7.34 4.34
N TYR A 32 15.62 -7.74 5.21
CA TYR A 32 15.44 -8.86 6.14
C TYR A 32 15.77 -8.53 7.61
N GLY A 33 15.93 -7.25 7.95
CA GLY A 33 16.33 -6.84 9.31
C GLY A 33 17.83 -6.81 9.51
N GLN A 34 18.25 -6.27 10.66
CA GLN A 34 19.66 -6.13 11.02
C GLN A 34 20.24 -7.41 11.61
N THR A 35 19.43 -8.41 11.89
CA THR A 35 19.80 -9.69 12.51
C THR A 35 19.18 -10.86 11.73
N GLY A 36 19.55 -12.10 12.10
CA GLY A 36 19.04 -13.29 11.46
C GLY A 36 19.85 -13.74 10.23
N PRO A 37 19.57 -14.96 9.72
CA PRO A 37 20.37 -15.59 8.68
C PRO A 37 20.31 -14.88 7.32
N TYR A 38 19.26 -14.10 7.07
CA TYR A 38 19.04 -13.38 5.81
C TYR A 38 19.47 -11.92 5.85
N SER A 39 19.95 -11.41 7.00
CA SER A 39 20.35 -10.01 7.12
C SER A 39 21.39 -9.54 6.08
N PRO A 40 22.33 -10.38 5.58
CA PRO A 40 23.27 -9.95 4.53
C PRO A 40 22.67 -9.94 3.11
N ARG A 41 21.46 -10.48 2.92
CA ARG A 41 20.82 -10.59 1.59
C ARG A 41 20.26 -9.24 1.17
N ALA A 42 20.36 -8.97 -0.14
CA ALA A 42 19.60 -7.90 -0.77
C ALA A 42 18.11 -8.27 -0.82
N GLY A 43 17.24 -7.34 -0.45
CA GLY A 43 15.79 -7.51 -0.49
C GLY A 43 15.13 -6.34 -1.20
N TYR A 44 14.21 -6.67 -2.12
CA TYR A 44 13.33 -5.73 -2.79
C TYR A 44 11.89 -6.22 -2.62
N ASP A 45 10.93 -5.31 -2.69
CA ASP A 45 9.51 -5.61 -2.55
C ASP A 45 9.08 -6.89 -3.31
N PRO A 46 9.35 -7.07 -4.63
CA PRO A 46 8.93 -8.29 -5.33
C PRO A 46 9.59 -9.57 -4.79
N CYS A 47 10.84 -9.50 -4.35
CA CYS A 47 11.52 -10.67 -3.76
C CYS A 47 10.83 -11.07 -2.45
N ILE A 48 10.51 -10.09 -1.62
CA ILE A 48 9.81 -10.33 -0.35
C ILE A 48 8.38 -10.84 -0.61
N GLN A 49 7.64 -10.29 -1.60
CA GLN A 49 6.32 -10.81 -1.98
C GLN A 49 6.37 -12.32 -2.30
N ALA A 50 7.42 -12.77 -2.97
CA ALA A 50 7.61 -14.19 -3.27
C ALA A 50 7.90 -15.01 -2.00
N GLU A 51 8.81 -14.54 -1.14
CA GLU A 51 9.26 -15.28 0.04
C GLU A 51 8.21 -15.39 1.16
N ILE A 52 7.32 -14.40 1.31
CA ILE A 52 6.27 -14.43 2.34
C ILE A 52 4.99 -15.14 1.88
N GLY A 53 4.94 -15.68 0.66
CA GLY A 53 3.76 -16.34 0.11
C GLY A 53 2.68 -15.41 -0.45
N LEU A 54 2.93 -14.10 -0.52
CA LEU A 54 1.95 -13.15 -1.09
C LEU A 54 1.72 -13.39 -2.57
N MET A 55 2.77 -13.73 -3.34
CA MET A 55 2.60 -14.09 -4.75
C MET A 55 1.82 -15.38 -4.93
N ASP A 56 2.04 -16.37 -4.06
CA ASP A 56 1.31 -17.65 -4.11
C ASP A 56 -0.18 -17.45 -3.80
N ALA A 57 -0.52 -16.54 -2.90
CA ALA A 57 -1.90 -16.18 -2.58
C ALA A 57 -2.57 -15.25 -3.62
N THR A 58 -1.80 -14.70 -4.58
CA THR A 58 -2.27 -13.71 -5.55
C THR A 58 -2.27 -14.28 -6.96
N GLY A 59 -3.37 -14.12 -7.68
CA GLY A 59 -3.52 -14.58 -9.06
C GLY A 59 -4.89 -15.18 -9.34
N PRO A 60 -5.20 -15.52 -10.61
CA PRO A 60 -6.47 -16.13 -10.98
C PRO A 60 -6.60 -17.53 -10.38
N TYR A 61 -7.83 -17.96 -10.17
CA TYR A 61 -8.14 -19.33 -9.69
C TYR A 61 -7.49 -20.39 -10.57
N GLN A 62 -6.73 -21.29 -9.97
CA GLN A 62 -5.92 -22.33 -10.64
C GLN A 62 -4.95 -21.78 -11.72
N GLY A 63 -4.70 -20.48 -11.73
CA GLY A 63 -3.78 -19.83 -12.67
C GLY A 63 -2.38 -19.63 -12.11
N GLU A 64 -1.58 -18.83 -12.81
CA GLU A 64 -0.24 -18.47 -12.39
C GLU A 64 -0.27 -17.55 -11.16
N MET A 65 0.76 -17.66 -10.31
CA MET A 65 0.98 -16.69 -9.23
C MET A 65 1.31 -15.32 -9.80
N CYS A 66 0.83 -14.27 -9.15
CA CYS A 66 1.03 -12.90 -9.58
C CYS A 66 1.63 -12.06 -8.45
N ARG A 67 2.51 -11.12 -8.79
CA ARG A 67 2.84 -10.05 -7.87
C ARG A 67 1.74 -9.01 -7.83
N VAL A 68 1.60 -8.29 -6.73
CA VAL A 68 0.78 -7.07 -6.66
C VAL A 68 1.38 -6.00 -7.57
N GLY A 69 0.56 -5.31 -8.33
CA GLY A 69 0.99 -4.38 -9.40
C GLY A 69 1.73 -3.10 -8.94
N THR A 70 1.79 -2.86 -7.62
CA THR A 70 2.56 -1.79 -6.97
C THR A 70 3.61 -2.40 -6.03
N ALA A 71 4.26 -1.59 -5.18
CA ALA A 71 5.20 -2.01 -4.14
C ALA A 71 4.55 -1.95 -2.73
N PRO A 72 3.58 -2.85 -2.41
CA PRO A 72 2.78 -2.73 -1.19
C PRO A 72 3.62 -2.89 0.08
N ILE A 73 4.68 -3.70 0.04
CA ILE A 73 5.55 -3.96 1.19
C ILE A 73 6.44 -2.73 1.45
N ASP A 74 7.01 -2.10 0.41
CA ASP A 74 7.80 -0.87 0.54
C ASP A 74 6.97 0.26 1.15
N TYR A 75 5.76 0.51 0.63
CA TYR A 75 4.87 1.54 1.16
C TYR A 75 4.45 1.25 2.60
N SER A 76 4.08 0.01 2.91
CA SER A 76 3.69 -0.38 4.28
C SER A 76 4.86 -0.27 5.25
N THR A 77 6.08 -0.61 4.84
CA THR A 77 7.29 -0.45 5.65
C THR A 77 7.59 1.02 5.90
N GLY A 78 7.42 1.88 4.90
CA GLY A 78 7.56 3.33 5.06
C GLY A 78 6.58 3.90 6.08
N LEU A 79 5.30 3.50 6.02
CA LEU A 79 4.28 3.89 6.99
C LEU A 79 4.56 3.35 8.39
N ALA A 80 4.98 2.09 8.52
CA ALA A 80 5.37 1.50 9.80
C ALA A 80 6.59 2.24 10.40
N CYS A 81 7.56 2.62 9.56
CA CYS A 81 8.72 3.40 9.98
C CYS A 81 8.30 4.79 10.50
N ALA A 82 7.45 5.50 9.79
CA ALA A 82 6.96 6.80 10.22
C ALA A 82 6.24 6.72 11.58
N GLY A 83 5.38 5.71 11.78
CA GLY A 83 4.75 5.43 13.07
C GLY A 83 5.76 5.10 14.17
N GLY A 84 6.72 4.22 13.87
CA GLY A 84 7.79 3.85 14.80
C GLY A 84 8.65 5.05 15.23
N ILE A 85 8.98 5.93 14.29
CA ILE A 85 9.71 7.18 14.59
C ILE A 85 8.88 8.08 15.53
N ALA A 86 7.57 8.24 15.27
CA ALA A 86 6.70 9.03 16.14
C ALA A 86 6.65 8.47 17.57
N PHE A 87 6.55 7.15 17.75
CA PHE A 87 6.61 6.51 19.06
C PHE A 87 7.98 6.69 19.73
N ALA A 88 9.07 6.59 18.97
CA ALA A 88 10.41 6.81 19.50
C ALA A 88 10.63 8.27 19.93
N LEU A 89 10.07 9.23 19.20
CA LEU A 89 10.09 10.65 19.59
C LEU A 89 9.26 10.90 20.85
N LEU A 90 8.11 10.28 21.02
CA LEU A 90 7.32 10.34 22.26
C LEU A 90 8.09 9.73 23.43
N HIS A 91 8.78 8.62 23.23
CA HIS A 91 9.66 8.03 24.22
C HIS A 91 10.79 9.00 24.61
N ARG A 92 11.43 9.63 23.62
CA ARG A 92 12.48 10.63 23.84
C ARG A 92 12.00 11.82 24.66
N ILE A 93 10.79 12.34 24.36
CA ILE A 93 10.21 13.45 25.12
C ILE A 93 10.04 13.08 26.61
N LYS A 94 9.63 11.83 26.89
CA LYS A 94 9.40 11.36 28.29
C LYS A 94 10.68 11.00 29.03
N THR A 95 11.72 10.54 28.34
CA THR A 95 12.91 9.93 28.97
C THR A 95 14.20 10.69 28.74
N GLY A 96 14.22 11.63 27.79
CA GLY A 96 15.45 12.27 27.30
C GLY A 96 16.34 11.37 26.44
N LYS A 97 15.93 10.14 26.14
CA LYS A 97 16.76 9.16 25.42
C LYS A 97 16.17 8.83 24.05
N GLY A 98 17.02 8.81 23.04
CA GLY A 98 16.72 8.25 21.73
C GLY A 98 16.75 6.73 21.75
N GLN A 99 16.51 6.12 20.58
CA GLN A 99 16.56 4.67 20.42
C GLN A 99 16.75 4.29 18.95
N ARG A 100 17.17 3.04 18.73
CA ARG A 100 17.23 2.43 17.40
C ARG A 100 15.90 1.77 17.08
N LEU A 101 15.46 1.95 15.84
CA LEU A 101 14.38 1.20 15.20
C LEU A 101 14.99 0.28 14.14
N ASP A 102 14.64 -0.99 14.17
CA ASP A 102 14.98 -1.96 13.14
C ASP A 102 13.67 -2.41 12.46
N LEU A 103 13.53 -2.14 11.17
CA LEU A 103 12.38 -2.53 10.38
C LEU A 103 12.87 -3.32 9.17
N SER A 104 12.19 -4.42 8.88
CA SER A 104 12.44 -5.16 7.66
C SER A 104 11.21 -5.24 6.76
N LEU A 105 11.44 -5.26 5.47
CA LEU A 105 10.40 -5.53 4.48
C LEU A 105 9.77 -6.91 4.75
N PHE A 106 10.60 -7.88 5.16
CA PHE A 106 10.13 -9.24 5.47
C PHE A 106 9.15 -9.25 6.65
N ASP A 107 9.48 -8.62 7.79
CA ASP A 107 8.60 -8.61 8.96
C ASP A 107 7.29 -7.88 8.70
N VAL A 108 7.36 -6.73 7.99
CA VAL A 108 6.16 -5.99 7.58
C VAL A 108 5.32 -6.81 6.61
N GLY A 109 5.94 -7.46 5.64
CA GLY A 109 5.27 -8.38 4.71
C GLY A 109 4.60 -9.54 5.43
N MET A 110 5.28 -10.18 6.38
CA MET A 110 4.69 -11.24 7.23
C MET A 110 3.50 -10.70 8.04
N HIS A 111 3.60 -9.48 8.56
CA HIS A 111 2.46 -8.84 9.25
C HIS A 111 1.27 -8.60 8.30
N MET A 112 1.50 -8.22 7.05
CA MET A 112 0.42 -8.11 6.04
C MET A 112 -0.26 -9.46 5.76
N MET A 113 0.47 -10.57 5.87
CA MET A 113 -0.06 -11.93 5.70
C MET A 113 -0.67 -12.53 6.98
N SER A 114 -0.84 -11.76 8.05
CA SER A 114 -1.20 -12.25 9.39
C SER A 114 -2.46 -13.12 9.43
N HIS A 115 -3.51 -12.79 8.68
CA HIS A 115 -4.74 -13.60 8.63
C HIS A 115 -4.51 -14.97 7.96
N TRP A 116 -3.69 -15.04 6.90
CA TRP A 116 -3.34 -16.31 6.25
C TRP A 116 -2.42 -17.16 7.12
N ILE A 117 -1.47 -16.54 7.81
CA ILE A 117 -0.61 -17.23 8.79
C ILE A 117 -1.44 -17.84 9.91
N THR A 118 -2.40 -17.09 10.44
CA THR A 118 -3.32 -17.57 11.47
C THR A 118 -4.20 -18.71 10.94
N ASN A 119 -4.75 -18.56 9.73
CA ASN A 119 -5.57 -19.60 9.11
C ASN A 119 -4.78 -20.88 8.89
N HIS A 120 -3.58 -20.78 8.32
CA HIS A 120 -2.69 -21.93 8.13
C HIS A 120 -2.33 -22.60 9.47
N GLY A 121 -2.04 -21.81 10.50
CA GLY A 121 -1.76 -22.33 11.85
C GLY A 121 -2.92 -23.11 12.48
N LEU A 122 -4.16 -22.81 12.09
CA LEU A 122 -5.35 -23.51 12.59
C LEU A 122 -5.73 -24.74 11.73
N THR A 123 -5.55 -24.65 10.42
CA THR A 123 -6.09 -25.64 9.47
C THR A 123 -5.00 -26.49 8.80
N GLY A 124 -3.76 -25.99 8.74
CA GLY A 124 -2.69 -26.59 7.94
C GLY A 124 -2.80 -26.27 6.44
N GLU A 125 -3.81 -25.51 6.01
CA GLU A 125 -4.07 -25.23 4.59
C GLU A 125 -3.41 -23.91 4.17
N ASN A 126 -2.86 -23.88 2.95
CA ASN A 126 -2.37 -22.66 2.31
C ASN A 126 -3.51 -21.89 1.64
N PRO A 127 -3.36 -20.55 1.46
CA PRO A 127 -4.35 -19.77 0.72
C PRO A 127 -4.46 -20.21 -0.74
N GLU A 128 -5.68 -20.30 -1.24
CA GLU A 128 -5.95 -20.49 -2.67
C GLU A 128 -5.96 -19.16 -3.42
N ARG A 129 -5.45 -19.16 -4.64
CA ARG A 129 -5.63 -18.04 -5.57
C ARG A 129 -7.06 -17.96 -6.05
N MET A 130 -7.70 -16.82 -5.89
CA MET A 130 -9.13 -16.63 -6.21
C MET A 130 -9.37 -15.46 -7.18
N GLY A 131 -8.33 -14.90 -7.80
CA GLY A 131 -8.45 -13.70 -8.62
C GLY A 131 -8.94 -12.51 -7.81
N THR A 132 -10.10 -11.97 -8.20
CA THR A 132 -10.78 -10.91 -7.45
C THR A 132 -11.81 -11.43 -6.44
N SER A 133 -11.95 -12.77 -6.32
CA SER A 133 -12.88 -13.43 -5.42
C SER A 133 -12.26 -13.76 -4.06
N ASN A 134 -13.00 -14.46 -3.20
CA ASN A 134 -12.59 -14.85 -1.86
C ASN A 134 -13.07 -16.28 -1.55
N THR A 135 -12.27 -17.06 -0.79
CA THR A 135 -12.58 -18.47 -0.50
C THR A 135 -13.81 -18.65 0.40
N ILE A 136 -14.01 -17.74 1.36
CA ILE A 136 -15.00 -17.90 2.43
C ILE A 136 -16.24 -17.00 2.29
N LEU A 137 -16.27 -16.09 1.31
CA LEU A 137 -17.37 -15.13 1.09
C LEU A 137 -17.88 -15.22 -0.35
N CYS A 138 -19.21 -15.10 -0.52
CA CYS A 138 -19.85 -15.14 -1.84
C CYS A 138 -21.20 -14.38 -1.81
N PRO A 139 -21.49 -13.50 -2.81
CA PRO A 139 -20.60 -13.06 -3.87
C PRO A 139 -19.58 -12.00 -3.38
N LEU A 140 -18.35 -12.14 -3.76
CA LEU A 140 -17.29 -11.16 -3.51
C LEU A 140 -16.30 -11.23 -4.67
N ARG A 141 -16.52 -10.47 -5.75
CA ARG A 141 -15.62 -10.41 -6.91
C ARG A 141 -15.98 -9.27 -7.86
N VAL A 142 -15.12 -9.09 -8.87
CA VAL A 142 -15.42 -8.27 -10.05
C VAL A 142 -16.25 -9.09 -11.06
N PHE A 143 -17.34 -8.50 -11.53
CA PHE A 143 -18.20 -9.05 -12.58
C PHE A 143 -18.12 -8.20 -13.85
N PRO A 144 -18.08 -8.79 -15.04
CA PRO A 144 -18.10 -8.05 -16.29
C PRO A 144 -19.47 -7.37 -16.50
N THR A 145 -19.46 -6.26 -17.22
CA THR A 145 -20.66 -5.53 -17.66
C THR A 145 -20.52 -5.13 -19.12
N LYS A 146 -21.47 -4.40 -19.69
CA LYS A 146 -21.32 -3.82 -21.04
C LYS A 146 -20.21 -2.78 -21.16
N THR A 147 -19.78 -2.21 -20.03
CA THR A 147 -18.74 -1.16 -19.98
C THR A 147 -17.58 -1.58 -19.07
N GLN A 148 -17.30 -0.87 -17.96
CA GLN A 148 -16.28 -1.28 -17.00
C GLN A 148 -16.81 -2.41 -16.10
N PRO A 149 -15.95 -3.36 -15.69
CA PRO A 149 -16.34 -4.36 -14.70
C PRO A 149 -16.73 -3.73 -13.36
N VAL A 150 -17.66 -4.35 -12.64
CA VAL A 150 -18.14 -3.89 -11.32
C VAL A 150 -17.74 -4.88 -10.25
N PHE A 151 -17.07 -4.40 -9.21
CA PHE A 151 -16.81 -5.17 -8.00
C PHE A 151 -18.01 -5.10 -7.07
N VAL A 152 -18.40 -6.24 -6.53
CA VAL A 152 -19.52 -6.38 -5.58
C VAL A 152 -19.05 -7.14 -4.35
N ALA A 153 -19.37 -6.62 -3.15
CA ALA A 153 -19.03 -7.22 -1.87
C ALA A 153 -20.27 -7.68 -1.09
N GLY A 154 -20.93 -8.73 -1.56
CA GLY A 154 -22.05 -9.38 -0.89
C GLY A 154 -21.62 -10.28 0.28
N THR A 155 -20.78 -9.77 1.18
CA THR A 155 -20.03 -10.55 2.17
C THR A 155 -20.86 -11.14 3.31
N ASN A 156 -22.08 -10.72 3.49
CA ASN A 156 -22.98 -11.25 4.53
C ASN A 156 -24.42 -11.32 4.02
N ASP A 157 -25.31 -11.93 4.81
CA ASP A 157 -26.70 -12.14 4.38
C ASP A 157 -27.50 -10.83 4.26
N ALA A 158 -27.10 -9.77 4.97
CA ALA A 158 -27.72 -8.44 4.82
C ALA A 158 -27.37 -7.83 3.45
N PHE A 159 -26.07 -7.84 3.08
CA PHE A 159 -25.63 -7.36 1.77
C PHE A 159 -26.16 -8.22 0.61
N TRP A 160 -26.32 -9.52 0.83
CA TRP A 160 -26.98 -10.40 -0.14
C TRP A 160 -28.43 -9.95 -0.39
N ARG A 161 -29.20 -9.70 0.68
CA ARG A 161 -30.57 -9.17 0.55
C ARG A 161 -30.60 -7.81 -0.16
N MET A 162 -29.68 -6.91 0.18
CA MET A 162 -29.56 -5.60 -0.49
C MET A 162 -29.29 -5.76 -1.99
N LEU A 163 -28.36 -6.63 -2.36
CA LEU A 163 -28.06 -6.93 -3.76
C LEU A 163 -29.28 -7.42 -4.51
N CYS A 164 -29.94 -8.44 -4.00
CA CYS A 164 -31.12 -9.02 -4.64
C CYS A 164 -32.26 -8.00 -4.76
N THR A 165 -32.49 -7.20 -3.73
CA THR A 165 -33.55 -6.18 -3.72
C THR A 165 -33.25 -5.06 -4.73
N ALA A 166 -32.01 -4.56 -4.75
CA ALA A 166 -31.58 -3.48 -5.66
C ALA A 166 -31.66 -3.90 -7.14
N LEU A 167 -31.46 -5.18 -7.40
CA LEU A 167 -31.52 -5.76 -8.76
C LEU A 167 -32.88 -6.31 -9.15
N ASP A 168 -33.87 -6.24 -8.22
CA ASP A 168 -35.22 -6.87 -8.39
C ASP A 168 -35.13 -8.38 -8.67
N ARG A 169 -34.21 -9.08 -7.96
CA ARG A 169 -34.00 -10.52 -8.12
C ARG A 169 -34.48 -11.28 -6.88
N LYS A 170 -35.82 -11.21 -6.70
CA LYS A 170 -36.51 -11.95 -5.64
C LYS A 170 -36.35 -13.47 -5.80
N ASP A 171 -36.27 -13.97 -7.03
CA ASP A 171 -35.99 -15.36 -7.35
C ASP A 171 -34.63 -15.84 -6.74
N TRP A 172 -33.59 -14.99 -6.71
CA TRP A 172 -32.34 -15.31 -6.07
C TRP A 172 -32.42 -15.26 -4.53
N LEU A 173 -33.23 -14.33 -4.02
CA LEU A 173 -33.44 -14.16 -2.58
C LEU A 173 -34.20 -15.33 -1.97
N ASP A 174 -35.17 -15.87 -2.69
CA ASP A 174 -36.03 -16.95 -2.23
C ASP A 174 -35.40 -18.35 -2.44
N ASP A 175 -34.31 -18.44 -3.20
CA ASP A 175 -33.62 -19.70 -3.44
C ASP A 175 -32.90 -20.20 -2.18
N GLU A 176 -33.28 -21.39 -1.69
CA GLU A 176 -32.75 -22.03 -0.49
C GLU A 176 -31.23 -22.17 -0.51
N ARG A 177 -30.63 -22.38 -1.70
CA ARG A 177 -29.18 -22.55 -1.88
C ARG A 177 -28.42 -21.27 -1.54
N PHE A 178 -29.04 -20.08 -1.61
CA PHE A 178 -28.37 -18.79 -1.50
C PHE A 178 -28.72 -18.03 -0.22
N LYS A 179 -29.58 -18.57 0.64
CA LYS A 179 -30.05 -17.89 1.87
C LYS A 179 -28.92 -17.57 2.87
N THR A 180 -27.92 -18.42 2.96
CA THR A 180 -26.77 -18.24 3.86
C THR A 180 -25.48 -18.08 3.08
N ASN A 181 -24.49 -17.42 3.68
CA ASN A 181 -23.17 -17.32 3.03
C ASN A 181 -22.56 -18.72 2.75
N ALA A 182 -22.68 -19.66 3.68
CA ALA A 182 -22.21 -21.02 3.48
C ALA A 182 -22.86 -21.69 2.27
N GLY A 183 -24.19 -21.52 2.09
CA GLY A 183 -24.90 -22.02 0.92
C GLY A 183 -24.43 -21.35 -0.38
N ARG A 184 -24.22 -20.04 -0.37
CA ARG A 184 -23.68 -19.31 -1.53
C ARG A 184 -22.26 -19.75 -1.88
N VAL A 185 -21.41 -19.96 -0.89
CA VAL A 185 -20.05 -20.50 -1.10
C VAL A 185 -20.08 -21.89 -1.69
N ALA A 186 -20.95 -22.77 -1.18
CA ALA A 186 -21.10 -24.14 -1.70
C ALA A 186 -21.62 -24.17 -3.15
N HIS A 187 -22.39 -23.18 -3.56
CA HIS A 187 -22.96 -23.05 -4.91
C HIS A 187 -22.35 -21.89 -5.71
N ARG A 188 -21.11 -21.49 -5.38
CA ARG A 188 -20.42 -20.31 -5.92
C ARG A 188 -20.46 -20.23 -7.45
N ALA A 189 -20.04 -21.28 -8.13
CA ALA A 189 -19.93 -21.26 -9.59
C ALA A 189 -21.29 -20.99 -10.25
N LEU A 190 -22.36 -21.57 -9.70
CA LEU A 190 -23.72 -21.33 -10.19
C LEU A 190 -24.16 -19.88 -9.93
N LEU A 191 -24.01 -19.42 -8.69
CA LEU A 191 -24.45 -18.09 -8.29
C LEU A 191 -23.70 -16.99 -9.02
N GLU A 192 -22.37 -17.09 -9.06
CA GLU A 192 -21.53 -16.10 -9.75
C GLU A 192 -21.80 -16.08 -11.26
N GLY A 193 -22.07 -17.23 -11.89
CA GLY A 193 -22.52 -17.28 -13.28
C GLY A 193 -23.86 -16.56 -13.51
N MET A 194 -24.85 -16.79 -12.63
CA MET A 194 -26.14 -16.09 -12.70
C MET A 194 -26.01 -14.58 -12.55
N ILE A 195 -25.13 -14.11 -11.65
CA ILE A 195 -24.86 -12.68 -11.47
C ILE A 195 -24.14 -12.11 -12.70
N GLU A 196 -23.17 -12.83 -13.24
CA GLU A 196 -22.43 -12.44 -14.45
C GLU A 196 -23.35 -12.28 -15.66
N ASP A 197 -24.21 -13.26 -15.93
CA ASP A 197 -25.20 -13.21 -17.01
C ASP A 197 -26.15 -12.02 -16.87
N TYR A 198 -26.51 -11.68 -15.63
CA TYR A 198 -27.37 -10.53 -15.36
C TYR A 198 -26.59 -9.22 -15.59
N PHE A 199 -25.38 -9.10 -15.08
CA PHE A 199 -24.57 -7.88 -15.17
C PHE A 199 -24.17 -7.55 -16.60
N LEU A 200 -23.94 -8.54 -17.44
CA LEU A 200 -23.66 -8.37 -18.88
C LEU A 200 -24.80 -7.70 -19.65
N GLN A 201 -26.00 -7.62 -19.06
CA GLN A 201 -27.15 -6.93 -19.68
C GLN A 201 -27.17 -5.42 -19.39
N TYR A 202 -26.29 -4.91 -18.53
CA TYR A 202 -26.26 -3.52 -18.07
C TYR A 202 -24.88 -2.91 -18.22
N THR A 203 -24.82 -1.58 -18.26
CA THR A 203 -23.59 -0.82 -18.07
C THR A 203 -23.22 -0.76 -16.58
N ALA A 204 -21.97 -0.43 -16.26
CA ALA A 204 -21.53 -0.24 -14.89
C ALA A 204 -22.35 0.86 -14.19
N ASP A 205 -22.62 1.97 -14.87
CA ASP A 205 -23.34 3.11 -14.31
C ASP A 205 -24.78 2.73 -13.95
N GLU A 206 -25.50 2.02 -14.85
CA GLU A 206 -26.86 1.52 -14.58
C GLU A 206 -26.91 0.59 -13.35
N LEU A 207 -25.89 -0.23 -13.12
CA LEU A 207 -25.81 -1.08 -11.94
C LEU A 207 -25.48 -0.28 -10.68
N LEU A 208 -24.52 0.64 -10.75
CA LEU A 208 -24.09 1.44 -9.61
C LEU A 208 -25.20 2.40 -9.14
N GLU A 209 -26.01 2.96 -10.07
CA GLU A 209 -27.19 3.77 -9.74
C GLU A 209 -28.25 3.02 -8.94
N ARG A 210 -28.31 1.70 -9.05
CA ARG A 210 -29.21 0.85 -8.25
C ARG A 210 -28.56 0.39 -6.95
N LEU A 211 -27.29 0.01 -7.01
CA LEU A 211 -26.58 -0.65 -5.89
C LEU A 211 -26.12 0.32 -4.82
N ILE A 212 -25.56 1.48 -5.21
CA ILE A 212 -25.01 2.46 -4.27
C ILE A 212 -26.10 3.05 -3.36
N PRO A 213 -27.27 3.53 -3.87
CA PRO A 213 -28.32 4.05 -3.00
C PRO A 213 -28.95 2.99 -2.09
N ALA A 214 -28.89 1.73 -2.48
CA ALA A 214 -29.31 0.61 -1.64
C ALA A 214 -28.34 0.28 -0.49
N GLY A 215 -27.19 0.96 -0.42
CA GLY A 215 -26.16 0.72 0.58
C GLY A 215 -25.25 -0.48 0.30
N MET A 216 -25.28 -1.00 -0.94
CA MET A 216 -24.44 -2.12 -1.34
C MET A 216 -22.98 -1.69 -1.52
N PRO A 217 -21.99 -2.33 -0.85
CA PRO A 217 -20.59 -2.05 -1.12
C PRO A 217 -20.19 -2.56 -2.51
N CYS A 218 -20.05 -1.63 -3.45
CA CYS A 218 -19.70 -1.89 -4.84
C CYS A 218 -18.96 -0.72 -5.47
N SER A 219 -18.25 -0.97 -6.56
CA SER A 219 -17.56 0.05 -7.35
C SER A 219 -17.26 -0.47 -8.75
N ALA A 220 -17.20 0.39 -9.76
CA ALA A 220 -16.56 0.04 -11.02
C ALA A 220 -15.05 -0.16 -10.82
N ALA A 221 -14.46 -1.06 -11.60
CA ALA A 221 -13.01 -1.25 -11.64
C ALA A 221 -12.38 -0.18 -12.56
N TYR A 222 -12.07 0.96 -11.97
CA TYR A 222 -11.56 2.13 -12.69
C TYR A 222 -10.08 2.01 -13.07
N LYS A 223 -9.69 2.68 -14.15
CA LYS A 223 -8.30 2.94 -14.48
C LYS A 223 -7.76 4.10 -13.62
N VAL A 224 -6.44 4.20 -13.50
CA VAL A 224 -5.78 5.31 -12.78
C VAL A 224 -6.20 6.68 -13.31
N SER A 225 -6.34 6.82 -14.65
CA SER A 225 -6.82 8.05 -15.29
C SER A 225 -8.20 8.48 -14.79
N ASP A 226 -9.12 7.52 -14.66
CA ASP A 226 -10.50 7.77 -14.27
C ASP A 226 -10.57 8.23 -12.80
N VAL A 227 -9.80 7.56 -11.93
CA VAL A 227 -9.71 7.92 -10.50
C VAL A 227 -9.11 9.32 -10.34
N MET A 228 -8.03 9.64 -11.08
CA MET A 228 -7.40 10.96 -11.03
C MET A 228 -8.33 12.09 -11.48
N ALA A 229 -9.24 11.82 -12.40
CA ALA A 229 -10.23 12.79 -12.92
C ALA A 229 -11.50 12.86 -12.07
N SER A 230 -11.71 11.98 -11.10
CA SER A 230 -12.94 11.87 -10.33
C SER A 230 -13.19 13.09 -9.44
N ASP A 231 -14.47 13.42 -9.25
CA ASP A 231 -14.90 14.49 -8.33
C ASP A 231 -14.46 14.21 -6.90
N HIS A 232 -14.46 12.92 -6.50
CA HIS A 232 -14.01 12.53 -5.18
C HIS A 232 -12.51 12.79 -4.96
N ALA A 233 -11.65 12.42 -5.92
CA ALA A 233 -10.22 12.71 -5.83
C ALA A 233 -9.95 14.22 -5.77
N ARG A 234 -10.71 15.02 -6.55
CA ARG A 234 -10.64 16.49 -6.54
C ARG A 234 -11.09 17.05 -5.20
N ALA A 235 -12.27 16.66 -4.71
CA ALA A 235 -12.82 17.13 -3.43
C ALA A 235 -11.93 16.76 -2.24
N ARG A 236 -11.25 15.59 -2.30
CA ARG A 236 -10.31 15.15 -1.27
C ARG A 236 -8.92 15.77 -1.41
N GLY A 237 -8.62 16.46 -2.50
CA GLY A 237 -7.27 16.91 -2.81
C GLY A 237 -6.28 15.75 -2.81
N SER A 238 -6.67 14.62 -3.42
CA SER A 238 -5.87 13.39 -3.44
C SER A 238 -4.81 13.38 -4.54
N VAL A 239 -4.92 14.30 -5.49
CA VAL A 239 -3.98 14.51 -6.59
C VAL A 239 -3.40 15.92 -6.47
N LEU A 240 -2.08 16.01 -6.45
CA LEU A 240 -1.32 17.26 -6.55
C LEU A 240 -0.92 17.50 -7.99
N GLU A 241 -0.82 18.76 -8.36
CA GLU A 241 -0.18 19.20 -9.59
C GLU A 241 1.03 20.07 -9.21
N ILE A 242 2.21 19.65 -9.64
CA ILE A 242 3.49 20.30 -9.33
C ILE A 242 4.12 20.71 -10.65
N ASP A 243 4.43 21.99 -10.81
CA ASP A 243 5.11 22.46 -12.01
C ASP A 243 6.61 22.16 -11.95
N TYR A 244 7.10 21.45 -12.97
CA TYR A 244 8.52 21.11 -13.12
C TYR A 244 9.13 21.94 -14.24
N PRO A 245 10.14 22.75 -13.97
CA PRO A 245 10.83 23.54 -15.00
C PRO A 245 11.30 22.67 -16.17
N GLY A 246 10.91 23.01 -17.39
CA GLY A 246 11.26 22.29 -18.60
C GLY A 246 10.43 21.02 -18.90
N ILE A 247 9.54 20.62 -17.99
CA ILE A 247 8.63 19.47 -18.18
C ILE A 247 7.17 19.97 -18.19
N GLY A 248 6.84 20.96 -17.36
CA GLY A 248 5.48 21.44 -17.10
C GLY A 248 4.79 20.74 -15.93
N PRO A 249 3.46 20.86 -15.82
CA PRO A 249 2.71 20.32 -14.69
C PRO A 249 2.71 18.79 -14.64
N VAL A 250 3.17 18.22 -13.53
CA VAL A 250 3.18 16.79 -13.25
C VAL A 250 2.20 16.47 -12.13
N LYS A 251 1.32 15.51 -12.36
CA LYS A 251 0.37 15.03 -11.35
C LYS A 251 1.00 13.96 -10.49
N SER A 252 0.80 14.06 -9.17
CA SER A 252 1.30 13.12 -8.17
C SER A 252 0.24 12.87 -7.10
N ALA A 253 0.38 11.76 -6.36
CA ALA A 253 -0.47 11.50 -5.21
C ALA A 253 -0.17 12.49 -4.07
N ALA A 254 -1.21 13.02 -3.45
CA ALA A 254 -1.09 13.86 -2.26
C ALA A 254 -0.82 13.03 -1.00
N ASN A 255 -0.32 13.68 0.06
CA ASN A 255 -0.21 13.05 1.36
C ASN A 255 -1.61 12.63 1.87
N PRO A 256 -1.82 11.35 2.23
CA PRO A 256 -3.13 10.88 2.70
C PRO A 256 -3.48 11.36 4.12
N ILE A 257 -2.49 11.77 4.92
CA ILE A 257 -2.68 12.23 6.30
C ILE A 257 -3.11 13.71 6.27
N LYS A 258 -4.30 13.97 6.79
CA LYS A 258 -4.87 15.33 6.86
C LYS A 258 -5.03 15.72 8.33
N LEU A 259 -4.15 16.57 8.83
CA LEU A 259 -4.19 17.10 10.19
C LEU A 259 -4.96 18.41 10.19
N SER A 260 -5.92 18.55 11.12
CA SER A 260 -6.78 19.75 11.18
C SER A 260 -6.06 21.02 11.62
N SER A 261 -5.05 20.90 12.47
CA SER A 261 -4.30 22.01 13.06
C SER A 261 -2.86 22.16 12.54
N ALA A 262 -2.38 21.19 11.78
CA ALA A 262 -1.04 21.18 11.18
C ALA A 262 -1.12 20.57 9.77
N PRO A 263 -1.70 21.27 8.79
CA PRO A 263 -1.85 20.71 7.45
C PRO A 263 -0.48 20.41 6.83
N VAL A 264 -0.37 19.22 6.23
CA VAL A 264 0.82 18.83 5.49
C VAL A 264 0.68 19.34 4.07
N GLU A 265 1.53 20.29 3.71
CA GLU A 265 1.57 20.87 2.37
C GLU A 265 2.80 20.37 1.61
N THR A 266 2.62 20.00 0.35
CA THR A 266 3.74 19.77 -0.57
C THR A 266 4.13 21.11 -1.17
N ARG A 267 5.29 21.63 -0.76
CA ARG A 267 5.72 23.01 -1.08
C ARG A 267 6.65 23.09 -2.28
N GLN A 268 7.31 22.00 -2.64
CA GLN A 268 8.37 22.02 -3.64
C GLN A 268 8.33 20.78 -4.54
N LYS A 269 8.80 20.95 -5.77
CA LYS A 269 9.14 19.85 -6.67
C LYS A 269 10.27 18.99 -6.08
N SER A 270 10.44 17.78 -6.62
CA SER A 270 11.65 16.99 -6.34
C SER A 270 12.89 17.74 -6.84
N PRO A 271 13.94 17.87 -6.01
CA PRO A 271 15.15 18.58 -6.43
C PRO A 271 15.93 17.82 -7.49
N GLY A 272 16.65 18.54 -8.33
CA GLY A 272 17.69 17.99 -9.18
C GLY A 272 18.91 17.53 -8.36
N ILE A 273 19.80 16.75 -8.99
CA ILE A 273 21.04 16.30 -8.34
C ILE A 273 21.89 17.52 -7.96
N GLY A 274 22.15 17.68 -6.67
CA GLY A 274 22.98 18.76 -6.14
C GLY A 274 22.31 20.14 -6.05
N GLU A 275 21.02 20.25 -6.32
CA GLU A 275 20.29 21.53 -6.34
C GLU A 275 20.41 22.30 -5.01
N HIS A 276 20.38 21.61 -3.88
CA HIS A 276 20.48 22.22 -2.54
C HIS A 276 21.83 22.04 -1.87
N THR A 277 22.85 21.49 -2.56
CA THR A 277 24.14 21.15 -1.94
C THR A 277 24.81 22.37 -1.30
N VAL A 278 24.90 23.47 -2.04
CA VAL A 278 25.58 24.70 -1.53
C VAL A 278 24.84 25.32 -0.35
N GLU A 279 23.50 25.37 -0.42
CA GLU A 279 22.63 25.86 0.64
C GLU A 279 22.83 25.05 1.93
N ILE A 280 22.72 23.72 1.83
CA ILE A 280 22.88 22.81 2.98
C ILE A 280 24.28 22.92 3.57
N MET A 281 25.32 22.99 2.74
CA MET A 281 26.69 23.11 3.25
C MET A 281 26.91 24.40 4.03
N ARG A 282 26.36 25.51 3.58
CA ARG A 282 26.41 26.79 4.32
C ARG A 282 25.65 26.69 5.65
N GLU A 283 24.47 26.08 5.67
CA GLU A 283 23.68 25.85 6.89
C GLU A 283 24.44 25.06 7.95
N VAL A 284 25.25 24.06 7.53
CA VAL A 284 26.09 23.26 8.46
C VAL A 284 27.46 23.87 8.72
N GLY A 285 27.73 25.10 8.25
CA GLY A 285 28.87 25.91 8.65
C GLY A 285 30.08 25.86 7.73
N TYR A 286 29.97 25.29 6.52
CA TYR A 286 31.07 25.36 5.54
C TYR A 286 31.20 26.78 4.97
N SER A 287 32.42 27.26 4.83
CA SER A 287 32.73 28.50 4.12
C SER A 287 32.66 28.33 2.60
N ASP A 288 32.50 29.43 1.89
CA ASP A 288 32.47 29.42 0.42
C ASP A 288 33.75 28.86 -0.20
N ASP A 289 34.91 29.11 0.43
CA ASP A 289 36.20 28.58 -0.01
C ASP A 289 36.29 27.05 0.14
N GLU A 290 35.78 26.50 1.26
CA GLU A 290 35.69 25.05 1.47
C GLU A 290 34.74 24.39 0.49
N ILE A 291 33.59 25.00 0.21
CA ILE A 291 32.63 24.53 -0.78
C ILE A 291 33.24 24.54 -2.18
N ALA A 292 33.97 25.59 -2.55
CA ALA A 292 34.70 25.69 -3.82
C ALA A 292 35.79 24.61 -3.95
N ALA A 293 36.53 24.34 -2.88
CA ALA A 293 37.53 23.27 -2.84
C ALA A 293 36.89 21.89 -3.05
N LEU A 294 35.78 21.59 -2.36
CA LEU A 294 35.05 20.32 -2.51
C LEU A 294 34.45 20.14 -3.91
N LYS A 295 33.94 21.22 -4.49
CA LYS A 295 33.47 21.22 -5.87
C LYS A 295 34.59 20.93 -6.87
N SER A 296 35.74 21.59 -6.68
CA SER A 296 36.95 21.38 -7.52
C SER A 296 37.46 19.95 -7.43
N ALA A 297 37.43 19.37 -6.24
CA ALA A 297 37.77 17.97 -5.98
C ALA A 297 36.72 16.95 -6.45
N LYS A 298 35.57 17.42 -7.02
CA LYS A 298 34.40 16.59 -7.41
C LYS A 298 33.86 15.74 -6.26
N ALA A 299 34.03 16.18 -5.02
CA ALA A 299 33.49 15.52 -3.84
C ALA A 299 32.00 15.82 -3.64
N ILE A 300 31.51 16.91 -4.21
CA ILE A 300 30.10 17.32 -4.20
C ILE A 300 29.63 17.65 -5.61
N ALA A 301 28.34 17.36 -5.88
CA ALA A 301 27.64 17.85 -7.06
C ALA A 301 26.92 19.17 -6.73
N THR A 302 26.94 20.11 -7.65
CA THR A 302 26.16 21.35 -7.58
C THR A 302 25.47 21.54 -8.93
N SER A 303 24.19 21.81 -8.94
CA SER A 303 23.46 22.21 -10.16
C SER A 303 23.72 23.67 -10.47
#